data_74b7d0fef2024c02e47cda0a9e0698b8
#
_entry.id   74b7d0fef2024c02e47cda0a9e0698b8
#
_cell.length_a   1.000
_cell.length_b   1.000
_cell.length_c   1.000
_cell.angle_alpha   90.00
_cell.angle_beta   90.00
_cell.angle_gamma   90.00
#
_symmetry.space_group_name_H-M   'P 1'
#
loop_
_entity.id
_entity.type
_entity.pdbx_description
1 polymer ?
#
loop_
_entity_poly.entity_id
_entity_poly.type
_entity_poly.pdbx_seq_one_letter_code
_entity_poly.pdbx_strand_id
1 'polypeptide(L)'
;LCPQSKPMGGFARTSPSYETPYKADDAMGKNGWGEGYTFPCLFRNGDKGWILISETGVDSKYCGSRLLGHENGLYTIGFPQEGEMNGNGTTAPGLALPGETPWRTVTLGETLAPIVETTVSFDVVKPLYEASGKYEYGRGSWSWIIGMDGSTKYEEQLRYIDFSAAMGYQSVLVDALWDTQIGYDKVEKLAKYGAEKGVGLYLWYNSNGYWNDAPQSPRGIMDNAIARRKEMKWMQSIGIRGIKVDFFGGDKQVTMQ
;
A
#
# COMPACT_ATOMS: atom_id res chain seq x y z
N LEU A 1 8.27 -25.35 -8.48
CA LEU A 1 9.63 -24.92 -8.14
C LEU A 1 10.52 -26.12 -7.86
N CYS A 2 11.81 -26.00 -8.16
CA CYS A 2 12.76 -27.04 -7.76
C CYS A 2 12.87 -27.15 -6.24
N PRO A 3 13.05 -28.35 -5.68
CA PRO A 3 13.21 -28.51 -4.23
C PRO A 3 14.35 -27.70 -3.63
N GLN A 4 15.35 -27.34 -4.44
CA GLN A 4 16.51 -26.52 -4.04
C GLN A 4 16.25 -25.01 -4.08
N SER A 5 15.12 -24.58 -4.64
CA SER A 5 14.78 -23.17 -4.68
C SER A 5 14.47 -22.68 -3.27
N LYS A 6 15.17 -21.63 -2.84
CA LYS A 6 14.96 -20.98 -1.54
C LYS A 6 14.38 -19.58 -1.76
N PRO A 7 13.43 -19.15 -0.95
CA PRO A 7 12.99 -17.76 -0.97
C PRO A 7 14.16 -16.86 -0.60
N MET A 8 14.32 -15.77 -1.32
CA MET A 8 15.36 -14.77 -1.01
C MET A 8 15.00 -13.91 0.19
N GLY A 9 13.78 -13.99 0.58
CA GLY A 9 13.21 -13.27 1.68
C GLY A 9 11.78 -12.91 1.37
N GLY A 10 11.10 -12.43 2.35
CA GLY A 10 9.72 -12.02 2.24
C GLY A 10 9.30 -11.31 3.50
N PHE A 11 8.11 -10.76 3.44
CA PHE A 11 7.47 -10.20 4.61
C PHE A 11 6.47 -11.23 5.12
N ALA A 12 6.73 -11.75 6.32
CA ALA A 12 5.70 -12.46 7.04
C ALA A 12 4.56 -11.50 7.29
N ARG A 13 3.34 -12.01 7.18
CA ARG A 13 2.18 -11.15 7.41
C ARG A 13 2.06 -10.82 8.88
N THR A 14 1.83 -9.56 9.16
CA THR A 14 1.55 -9.05 10.50
C THR A 14 0.27 -8.25 10.51
N SER A 15 -0.44 -8.29 11.61
CA SER A 15 -1.52 -7.37 11.89
C SER A 15 -1.04 -6.34 12.93
N PRO A 16 -1.54 -5.14 12.90
CA PRO A 16 -2.57 -4.56 12.03
C PRO A 16 -2.04 -4.05 10.68
N SER A 17 -0.74 -4.03 10.48
CA SER A 17 -0.10 -3.56 9.26
C SER A 17 0.95 -4.57 8.76
N TYR A 18 1.48 -4.37 7.57
CA TYR A 18 2.52 -5.23 6.98
C TYR A 18 3.95 -4.81 7.35
N GLU A 19 4.10 -4.00 8.34
CA GLU A 19 5.41 -3.50 8.78
C GLU A 19 6.20 -4.58 9.51
N THR A 20 6.85 -5.43 8.75
CA THR A 20 7.80 -6.41 9.29
C THR A 20 9.17 -6.21 8.68
N PRO A 21 10.24 -6.49 9.45
CA PRO A 21 11.58 -6.52 8.89
C PRO A 21 11.68 -7.57 7.78
N TYR A 22 12.33 -7.20 6.68
CA TYR A 22 12.72 -8.15 5.65
C TYR A 22 13.68 -9.19 6.23
N LYS A 23 13.45 -10.46 5.93
CA LYS A 23 14.33 -11.56 6.32
C LYS A 23 14.76 -12.31 5.07
N ALA A 24 16.06 -12.37 4.86
CA ALA A 24 16.64 -13.16 3.79
C ALA A 24 16.57 -14.66 4.13
N ASP A 25 16.32 -15.49 3.12
CA ASP A 25 16.25 -16.96 3.24
C ASP A 25 15.31 -17.44 4.35
N ASP A 26 14.28 -16.66 4.65
CA ASP A 26 13.34 -16.99 5.71
C ASP A 26 12.50 -18.19 5.31
N ALA A 27 12.51 -19.21 6.14
CA ALA A 27 11.57 -20.31 6.00
C ALA A 27 10.17 -19.78 6.31
N MET A 28 9.20 -20.17 5.50
CA MET A 28 7.84 -19.76 5.72
C MET A 28 7.36 -20.20 7.10
N GLY A 29 7.01 -19.24 7.92
CA GLY A 29 6.50 -19.44 9.26
C GLY A 29 5.03 -19.12 9.39
N LYS A 30 4.43 -19.58 10.46
CA LYS A 30 3.19 -19.06 10.98
C LYS A 30 3.51 -17.84 11.82
N ASN A 31 2.96 -16.70 11.49
CA ASN A 31 2.81 -15.63 12.45
C ASN A 31 1.33 -15.51 12.85
N GLY A 32 1.02 -14.77 13.89
CA GLY A 32 -0.32 -14.74 14.48
C GLY A 32 -1.47 -14.33 13.55
N TRP A 33 -1.18 -13.87 12.33
CA TRP A 33 -2.15 -13.28 11.41
C TRP A 33 -2.11 -13.82 9.99
N GLY A 34 -1.32 -14.84 9.74
CA GLY A 34 -1.34 -15.46 8.43
C GLY A 34 -0.11 -16.29 8.12
N GLU A 35 -0.27 -17.17 7.16
CA GLU A 35 0.78 -18.02 6.63
C GLU A 35 1.11 -17.62 5.21
N GLY A 36 2.35 -17.85 4.79
CA GLY A 36 2.77 -17.71 3.42
C GLY A 36 3.60 -16.47 3.12
N TYR A 37 4.09 -16.44 1.89
CA TYR A 37 4.80 -15.29 1.33
C TYR A 37 3.84 -14.40 0.58
N THR A 38 3.97 -13.10 0.77
CA THR A 38 3.23 -12.10 0.00
C THR A 38 3.80 -11.99 -1.40
N PHE A 39 2.98 -11.60 -2.35
CA PHE A 39 3.44 -11.23 -3.69
C PHE A 39 3.94 -9.77 -3.75
N PRO A 40 4.97 -9.48 -4.55
CA PRO A 40 5.82 -10.42 -5.33
C PRO A 40 6.73 -11.25 -4.43
N CYS A 41 7.00 -12.50 -4.81
CA CYS A 41 7.87 -13.40 -4.08
C CYS A 41 9.07 -13.80 -4.94
N LEU A 42 10.29 -13.50 -4.46
CA LEU A 42 11.53 -13.77 -5.15
C LEU A 42 12.22 -15.00 -4.57
N PHE A 43 12.62 -15.91 -5.45
CA PHE A 43 13.36 -17.12 -5.12
C PHE A 43 14.72 -17.13 -5.77
N ARG A 44 15.69 -17.65 -5.06
CA ARG A 44 17.00 -18.02 -5.60
C ARG A 44 17.07 -19.54 -5.74
N ASN A 45 17.47 -20.01 -6.92
CA ASN A 45 17.68 -21.43 -7.20
C ASN A 45 19.16 -21.77 -7.20
N GLY A 46 19.81 -21.71 -6.04
CA GLY A 46 21.25 -21.88 -5.90
C GLY A 46 22.02 -20.92 -6.81
N ASP A 47 22.91 -21.46 -7.63
CA ASP A 47 23.67 -20.69 -8.62
C ASP A 47 23.04 -20.71 -10.01
N LYS A 48 21.83 -21.29 -10.14
CA LYS A 48 21.17 -21.49 -11.44
C LYS A 48 20.26 -20.34 -11.85
N GLY A 49 20.06 -19.34 -10.97
CA GLY A 49 19.27 -18.16 -11.29
C GLY A 49 18.16 -17.85 -10.30
N TRP A 50 17.22 -17.02 -10.77
CA TRP A 50 16.21 -16.36 -9.98
C TRP A 50 14.83 -16.62 -10.54
N ILE A 51 13.83 -16.63 -9.68
CA ILE A 51 12.43 -16.86 -10.02
C ILE A 51 11.61 -15.82 -9.26
N LEU A 52 10.90 -14.95 -9.98
CA LEU A 52 9.93 -14.03 -9.40
C LEU A 52 8.53 -14.55 -9.67
N ILE A 53 7.76 -14.72 -8.62
CA ILE A 53 6.33 -15.05 -8.70
C ILE A 53 5.54 -13.84 -8.21
N SER A 54 4.59 -13.39 -9.01
CA SER A 54 3.76 -12.24 -8.70
C SER A 54 2.30 -12.48 -9.07
N GLU A 55 1.43 -11.62 -8.55
CA GLU A 55 0.02 -11.56 -8.90
C GLU A 55 -0.31 -10.17 -9.40
N THR A 56 -1.17 -10.04 -10.38
CA THR A 56 -1.62 -8.77 -10.93
C THR A 56 -3.08 -8.83 -11.41
N GLY A 57 -3.74 -7.69 -11.49
CA GLY A 57 -5.15 -7.62 -11.88
C GLY A 57 -6.12 -7.92 -10.73
N VAL A 58 -5.68 -7.75 -9.49
CA VAL A 58 -6.54 -7.81 -8.31
C VAL A 58 -7.42 -6.56 -8.30
N ASP A 59 -8.70 -6.75 -8.15
CA ASP A 59 -9.70 -5.68 -8.04
C ASP A 59 -10.52 -5.79 -6.74
N SER A 60 -11.46 -4.89 -6.56
CA SER A 60 -12.30 -4.84 -5.36
C SER A 60 -13.22 -6.05 -5.15
N LYS A 61 -13.33 -6.94 -6.13
CA LYS A 61 -14.14 -8.18 -6.05
C LYS A 61 -13.32 -9.38 -5.57
N TYR A 62 -12.00 -9.24 -5.52
CA TYR A 62 -11.10 -10.30 -5.13
C TYR A 62 -10.51 -10.02 -3.75
N CYS A 63 -10.03 -11.05 -3.07
CA CYS A 63 -9.16 -10.91 -1.90
C CYS A 63 -7.70 -11.04 -2.34
N GLY A 64 -6.76 -10.51 -1.55
CA GLY A 64 -5.35 -10.78 -1.79
C GLY A 64 -5.06 -12.27 -1.63
N SER A 65 -4.14 -12.79 -2.42
CA SER A 65 -3.65 -14.15 -2.26
C SER A 65 -2.16 -14.17 -1.91
N ARG A 66 -1.67 -15.33 -1.53
CA ARG A 66 -0.30 -15.52 -1.09
C ARG A 66 0.21 -16.89 -1.50
N LEU A 67 1.52 -17.07 -1.45
CA LEU A 67 2.15 -18.33 -1.72
C LEU A 67 2.36 -19.09 -0.40
N LEU A 68 1.64 -20.19 -0.21
CA LEU A 68 1.79 -21.05 0.96
C LEU A 68 3.01 -21.96 0.79
N GLY A 69 3.53 -22.44 1.92
CA GLY A 69 4.68 -23.33 1.98
C GLY A 69 4.55 -24.60 1.18
N HIS A 70 5.66 -25.23 1.03
CA HIS A 70 5.73 -26.40 0.20
C HIS A 70 5.93 -27.68 1.02
N GLU A 71 5.21 -28.71 0.61
CA GLU A 71 5.59 -30.07 0.84
C GLU A 71 6.09 -30.66 -0.50
N ASN A 72 7.24 -31.30 -0.47
CA ASN A 72 7.83 -31.94 -1.65
C ASN A 72 8.05 -31.02 -2.88
N GLY A 73 8.36 -29.75 -2.66
CA GLY A 73 8.65 -28.79 -3.73
C GLY A 73 7.41 -28.13 -4.36
N LEU A 74 6.22 -28.39 -3.83
CA LEU A 74 4.99 -27.73 -4.28
C LEU A 74 4.63 -26.55 -3.40
N TYR A 75 4.48 -25.38 -4.02
CA TYR A 75 3.87 -24.22 -3.41
C TYR A 75 2.43 -24.13 -3.88
N THR A 76 1.54 -23.72 -2.99
CA THR A 76 0.12 -23.56 -3.31
C THR A 76 -0.33 -22.12 -3.10
N ILE A 77 -1.37 -21.72 -3.80
CA ILE A 77 -2.00 -20.43 -3.55
C ILE A 77 -2.87 -20.56 -2.32
N GLY A 78 -2.66 -19.64 -1.38
CA GLY A 78 -3.48 -19.51 -0.19
C GLY A 78 -4.27 -18.21 -0.19
N PHE A 79 -5.28 -18.18 0.65
CA PHE A 79 -6.19 -17.05 0.84
C PHE A 79 -6.08 -16.50 2.26
N PRO A 80 -6.69 -15.33 2.54
CA PRO A 80 -6.69 -14.76 3.88
C PRO A 80 -7.19 -15.72 4.94
N GLN A 81 -6.75 -15.52 6.17
CA GLN A 81 -7.22 -16.29 7.32
C GLN A 81 -8.31 -15.53 8.07
N GLU A 82 -9.15 -16.27 8.79
CA GLU A 82 -10.31 -15.73 9.52
C GLU A 82 -9.94 -14.63 10.52
N GLY A 83 -8.79 -14.74 11.21
CA GLY A 83 -8.32 -13.76 12.17
C GLY A 83 -7.82 -12.44 11.57
N GLU A 84 -7.56 -12.37 10.26
CA GLU A 84 -7.15 -11.12 9.63
C GLU A 84 -8.24 -10.05 9.71
N MET A 85 -7.85 -8.78 9.70
CA MET A 85 -8.76 -7.63 9.80
C MET A 85 -9.66 -7.69 11.04
N ASN A 86 -9.12 -8.12 12.18
CA ASN A 86 -9.87 -8.32 13.43
C ASN A 86 -11.11 -9.21 13.25
N GLY A 87 -11.03 -10.22 12.38
CA GLY A 87 -12.13 -11.12 12.06
C GLY A 87 -13.17 -10.56 11.08
N ASN A 88 -13.02 -9.34 10.61
CA ASN A 88 -13.98 -8.71 9.71
C ASN A 88 -13.74 -9.10 8.24
N GLY A 89 -14.82 -9.15 7.48
CA GLY A 89 -14.78 -9.50 6.05
C GLY A 89 -14.64 -11.00 5.79
N THR A 90 -14.79 -11.37 4.53
CA THR A 90 -14.69 -12.75 4.07
C THR A 90 -13.26 -13.10 3.66
N THR A 91 -12.85 -14.35 3.88
CA THR A 91 -11.61 -14.92 3.38
C THR A 91 -11.72 -15.40 1.93
N ALA A 92 -12.92 -15.50 1.41
CA ALA A 92 -13.19 -15.95 0.06
C ALA A 92 -13.18 -14.78 -0.94
N PRO A 93 -12.71 -15.00 -2.18
CA PRO A 93 -12.89 -14.03 -3.25
C PRO A 93 -14.36 -13.85 -3.62
N GLY A 94 -14.77 -12.62 -3.92
CA GLY A 94 -16.13 -12.29 -4.31
C GLY A 94 -16.40 -12.46 -5.81
N LEU A 95 -15.93 -13.57 -6.41
CA LEU A 95 -16.12 -13.85 -7.83
C LEU A 95 -17.51 -14.41 -8.11
N ALA A 96 -18.17 -13.85 -9.11
CA ALA A 96 -19.32 -14.48 -9.74
C ALA A 96 -18.88 -15.45 -10.83
N LEU A 97 -19.55 -16.58 -10.95
CA LEU A 97 -19.28 -17.55 -12.03
C LEU A 97 -20.28 -17.36 -13.19
N PRO A 98 -19.82 -17.42 -14.46
CA PRO A 98 -18.42 -17.57 -14.88
C PRO A 98 -17.60 -16.31 -14.60
N GLY A 99 -16.32 -16.48 -14.25
CA GLY A 99 -15.40 -15.38 -13.89
C GLY A 99 -13.95 -15.78 -14.07
N GLU A 100 -13.09 -14.79 -13.98
CA GLU A 100 -11.64 -14.94 -14.10
C GLU A 100 -10.97 -14.60 -12.76
N THR A 101 -9.89 -15.32 -12.45
CA THR A 101 -9.01 -14.99 -11.32
C THR A 101 -7.96 -13.96 -11.75
N PRO A 102 -7.31 -13.26 -10.81
CA PRO A 102 -6.12 -12.48 -11.12
C PRO A 102 -5.05 -13.31 -11.83
N TRP A 103 -4.27 -12.66 -12.66
CA TRP A 103 -3.12 -13.27 -13.31
C TRP A 103 -2.03 -13.58 -12.29
N ARG A 104 -1.37 -14.71 -12.46
CA ARG A 104 -0.15 -15.03 -11.76
C ARG A 104 0.98 -15.16 -12.76
N THR A 105 2.03 -14.38 -12.52
CA THR A 105 3.17 -14.28 -13.42
C THR A 105 4.40 -14.95 -12.83
N VAL A 106 5.20 -15.56 -13.69
CA VAL A 106 6.48 -16.15 -13.31
C VAL A 106 7.55 -15.59 -14.24
N THR A 107 8.50 -14.88 -13.67
CA THR A 107 9.67 -14.36 -14.40
C THR A 107 10.90 -15.15 -13.98
N LEU A 108 11.67 -15.60 -14.96
CA LEU A 108 12.90 -16.37 -14.76
C LEU A 108 14.10 -15.58 -15.26
N GLY A 109 15.22 -15.67 -14.53
CA GLY A 109 16.47 -15.05 -14.94
C GLY A 109 17.68 -15.78 -14.40
N GLU A 110 18.73 -15.92 -15.21
CA GLU A 110 20.03 -16.38 -14.72
C GLU A 110 20.68 -15.34 -13.80
N THR A 111 20.33 -14.08 -14.02
CA THR A 111 20.73 -12.92 -13.19
C THR A 111 19.49 -12.19 -12.69
N LEU A 112 19.70 -11.16 -11.86
CA LEU A 112 18.61 -10.29 -11.41
C LEU A 112 18.10 -9.31 -12.47
N ALA A 113 18.84 -9.06 -13.55
CA ALA A 113 18.46 -8.09 -14.56
C ALA A 113 17.06 -8.38 -15.17
N PRO A 114 16.75 -9.58 -15.68
CA PRO A 114 15.41 -9.87 -16.17
C PRO A 114 14.30 -9.74 -15.11
N ILE A 115 14.66 -9.94 -13.85
CA ILE A 115 13.70 -9.81 -12.73
C ILE A 115 13.34 -8.33 -12.49
N VAL A 116 14.35 -7.45 -12.56
CA VAL A 116 14.16 -6.00 -12.33
C VAL A 116 13.52 -5.32 -13.53
N GLU A 117 13.84 -5.78 -14.74
CA GLU A 117 13.39 -5.18 -16.00
C GLU A 117 12.03 -5.71 -16.48
N THR A 118 11.49 -6.75 -15.85
CA THR A 118 10.23 -7.35 -16.31
C THR A 118 9.06 -6.39 -16.23
N THR A 119 8.29 -6.31 -17.30
CA THR A 119 7.03 -5.56 -17.37
C THR A 119 5.80 -6.45 -17.42
N VAL A 120 5.99 -7.78 -17.38
CA VAL A 120 4.92 -8.77 -17.62
C VAL A 120 3.70 -8.57 -16.73
N SER A 121 3.89 -8.11 -15.48
CA SER A 121 2.78 -7.84 -14.57
C SER A 121 1.88 -6.67 -15.02
N PHE A 122 2.40 -5.80 -15.88
CA PHE A 122 1.67 -4.67 -16.47
C PHE A 122 1.17 -5.00 -17.87
N ASP A 123 1.85 -5.89 -18.60
CA ASP A 123 1.55 -6.21 -19.98
C ASP A 123 0.30 -7.08 -20.12
N VAL A 124 0.02 -7.93 -19.12
CA VAL A 124 -1.10 -8.88 -19.14
C VAL A 124 -2.41 -8.29 -18.63
N VAL A 125 -2.39 -7.09 -18.04
CA VAL A 125 -3.57 -6.43 -17.46
C VAL A 125 -3.68 -5.02 -17.97
N LYS A 126 -4.86 -4.65 -18.45
CA LYS A 126 -5.15 -3.27 -18.81
C LYS A 126 -5.31 -2.42 -17.55
N PRO A 127 -4.83 -1.17 -17.53
CA PRO A 127 -5.13 -0.25 -16.45
C PRO A 127 -6.64 -0.13 -16.22
N LEU A 128 -7.09 -0.16 -14.97
CA LEU A 128 -8.49 0.07 -14.62
C LEU A 128 -8.91 1.51 -14.88
N TYR A 129 -7.96 2.43 -14.79
CA TYR A 129 -8.18 3.86 -14.99
C TYR A 129 -7.05 4.44 -15.84
N GLU A 130 -7.42 5.33 -16.71
CA GLU A 130 -6.45 6.16 -17.41
C GLU A 130 -6.24 7.46 -16.64
N ALA A 131 -5.02 7.97 -16.67
CA ALA A 131 -4.72 9.26 -16.06
C ALA A 131 -5.48 10.37 -16.79
N SER A 132 -6.24 11.18 -16.05
CA SER A 132 -6.96 12.33 -16.61
C SER A 132 -6.06 13.51 -16.99
N GLY A 133 -4.79 13.44 -16.63
CA GLY A 133 -3.80 14.48 -16.89
C GLY A 133 -2.38 13.98 -16.67
N LYS A 134 -1.41 14.87 -16.89
CA LYS A 134 0.00 14.58 -16.66
C LYS A 134 0.31 14.76 -15.16
N TYR A 135 0.86 13.74 -14.55
CA TYR A 135 1.34 13.82 -13.18
C TYR A 135 2.72 14.50 -13.13
N GLU A 136 2.87 15.40 -12.16
CA GLU A 136 4.17 16.01 -11.86
C GLU A 136 4.84 15.22 -10.74
N TYR A 137 6.05 14.75 -11.01
CA TYR A 137 6.90 14.13 -10.03
C TYR A 137 7.74 15.18 -9.31
N GLY A 138 8.07 14.93 -8.05
CA GLY A 138 8.86 15.91 -7.31
C GLY A 138 9.31 15.36 -5.96
N ARG A 139 9.99 16.23 -5.23
CA ARG A 139 10.42 15.99 -3.84
C ARG A 139 9.44 16.65 -2.89
N GLY A 140 9.27 16.03 -1.74
CA GLY A 140 8.45 16.57 -0.66
C GLY A 140 9.15 16.50 0.68
N SER A 141 8.69 17.29 1.63
CA SER A 141 9.05 17.18 3.02
C SER A 141 7.92 16.58 3.85
N TRP A 142 8.27 16.05 5.01
CA TRP A 142 7.36 15.33 5.87
C TRP A 142 7.78 15.46 7.34
N SER A 143 7.00 16.16 8.14
CA SER A 143 7.34 16.49 9.54
C SER A 143 7.37 15.26 10.45
N TRP A 144 6.57 14.26 10.16
CA TRP A 144 6.43 13.04 10.95
C TRP A 144 7.76 12.28 11.12
N ILE A 145 8.62 12.30 10.12
CA ILE A 145 9.94 11.64 10.18
C ILE A 145 10.76 12.07 11.39
N ILE A 146 10.60 13.31 11.82
CA ILE A 146 11.36 13.88 12.95
C ILE A 146 10.49 13.97 14.21
N GLY A 147 9.27 14.46 14.06
CA GLY A 147 8.42 14.82 15.19
C GLY A 147 7.26 13.86 15.47
N MET A 148 7.16 12.77 14.74
CA MET A 148 6.10 11.78 14.85
C MET A 148 4.71 12.43 14.85
N ASP A 149 3.69 11.79 15.41
CA ASP A 149 2.31 12.28 15.51
C ASP A 149 2.19 13.67 16.17
N GLY A 150 3.15 14.00 17.04
CA GLY A 150 3.20 15.30 17.72
C GLY A 150 3.54 16.50 16.82
N SER A 151 4.04 16.26 15.61
CA SER A 151 4.39 17.29 14.63
C SER A 151 3.24 17.71 13.71
N THR A 152 2.11 17.01 13.74
CA THR A 152 0.95 17.34 12.91
C THR A 152 0.17 18.51 13.50
N LYS A 153 0.81 19.68 13.53
CA LYS A 153 0.26 20.94 14.04
C LYS A 153 0.31 22.02 12.98
N TYR A 154 -0.65 22.91 13.00
CA TYR A 154 -0.79 23.97 12.00
C TYR A 154 0.49 24.78 11.79
N GLU A 155 1.09 25.29 12.88
CA GLU A 155 2.29 26.11 12.85
C GLU A 155 3.51 25.35 12.34
N GLU A 156 3.61 24.06 12.65
CA GLU A 156 4.68 23.21 12.16
C GLU A 156 4.53 22.96 10.65
N GLN A 157 3.31 22.76 10.16
CA GLN A 157 3.10 22.58 8.71
C GLN A 157 3.42 23.86 7.92
N LEU A 158 3.15 25.04 8.47
CA LEU A 158 3.60 26.31 7.85
C LEU A 158 5.13 26.34 7.69
N ARG A 159 5.89 25.94 8.73
CA ARG A 159 7.35 25.85 8.67
C ARG A 159 7.83 24.87 7.61
N TYR A 160 7.17 23.73 7.48
CA TYR A 160 7.53 22.73 6.45
C TYR A 160 7.16 23.17 5.03
N ILE A 161 6.11 23.96 4.86
CA ILE A 161 5.79 24.61 3.58
C ILE A 161 6.88 25.62 3.22
N ASP A 162 7.29 26.48 4.16
CA ASP A 162 8.37 27.45 3.95
C ASP A 162 9.69 26.76 3.64
N PHE A 163 10.02 25.70 4.36
CA PHE A 163 11.21 24.90 4.11
C PHE A 163 11.17 24.27 2.72
N SER A 164 10.04 23.65 2.32
CA SER A 164 9.89 23.06 0.99
C SER A 164 10.05 24.09 -0.12
N ALA A 165 9.44 25.26 0.04
CA ALA A 165 9.59 26.37 -0.91
C ALA A 165 11.04 26.82 -1.03
N ALA A 166 11.74 27.00 0.08
CA ALA A 166 13.15 27.41 0.10
C ALA A 166 14.09 26.36 -0.53
N MET A 167 13.77 25.07 -0.36
CA MET A 167 14.54 23.96 -0.93
C MET A 167 14.15 23.62 -2.38
N GLY A 168 13.16 24.28 -2.95
CA GLY A 168 12.62 23.97 -4.27
C GLY A 168 11.92 22.59 -4.31
N TYR A 169 11.33 22.15 -3.20
CA TYR A 169 10.52 20.94 -3.14
C TYR A 169 9.07 21.26 -3.56
N GLN A 170 8.44 20.29 -4.20
CA GLN A 170 7.14 20.47 -4.81
C GLN A 170 5.97 20.21 -3.85
N SER A 171 6.23 19.56 -2.69
CA SER A 171 5.13 19.15 -1.81
C SER A 171 5.51 19.05 -0.35
N VAL A 172 4.47 19.02 0.49
CA VAL A 172 4.52 18.69 1.91
C VAL A 172 3.47 17.62 2.19
N LEU A 173 3.83 16.57 2.93
CA LEU A 173 2.87 15.62 3.48
C LEU A 173 2.46 16.04 4.89
N VAL A 174 1.18 16.32 5.06
CA VAL A 174 0.53 16.51 6.36
C VAL A 174 0.04 15.13 6.81
N ASP A 175 0.71 14.58 7.83
CA ASP A 175 0.54 13.20 8.27
C ASP A 175 -0.67 12.98 9.19
N ALA A 176 -0.80 11.79 9.74
CA ALA A 176 -1.89 11.33 10.58
C ALA A 176 -2.32 12.35 11.66
N LEU A 177 -3.56 12.26 12.09
CA LEU A 177 -4.18 13.11 13.10
C LEU A 177 -4.40 14.58 12.67
N TRP A 178 -4.22 14.91 11.41
CA TRP A 178 -4.45 16.27 10.93
C TRP A 178 -5.91 16.72 11.11
N ASP A 179 -6.86 15.80 11.05
CA ASP A 179 -8.29 16.06 11.26
C ASP A 179 -8.61 16.52 12.69
N THR A 180 -7.88 15.99 13.67
CA THR A 180 -8.08 16.28 15.09
C THR A 180 -7.15 17.37 15.61
N GLN A 181 -5.89 17.42 15.14
CA GLN A 181 -4.89 18.37 15.63
C GLN A 181 -4.87 19.71 14.86
N ILE A 182 -5.27 19.70 13.58
CA ILE A 182 -5.31 20.89 12.73
C ILE A 182 -6.76 21.25 12.41
N GLY A 183 -7.54 20.28 11.92
CA GLY A 183 -8.93 20.45 11.47
C GLY A 183 -9.05 20.95 10.03
N TYR A 184 -10.18 20.67 9.42
CA TYR A 184 -10.47 20.91 8.00
C TYR A 184 -10.27 22.39 7.59
N ASP A 185 -10.80 23.32 8.37
CA ASP A 185 -10.70 24.77 8.07
C ASP A 185 -9.25 25.27 8.02
N LYS A 186 -8.40 24.74 8.88
CA LYS A 186 -6.98 25.11 8.91
C LYS A 186 -6.19 24.40 7.81
N VAL A 187 -6.56 23.16 7.45
CA VAL A 187 -5.96 22.47 6.30
C VAL A 187 -6.24 23.25 5.01
N GLU A 188 -7.44 23.77 4.82
CA GLU A 188 -7.76 24.66 3.69
C GLU A 188 -6.84 25.90 3.66
N LYS A 189 -6.59 26.52 4.81
CA LYS A 189 -5.64 27.64 4.90
C LYS A 189 -4.20 27.22 4.57
N LEU A 190 -3.78 26.04 5.01
CA LEU A 190 -2.46 25.48 4.64
C LEU A 190 -2.36 25.21 3.14
N ALA A 191 -3.41 24.66 2.53
CA ALA A 191 -3.44 24.41 1.10
C ALA A 191 -3.30 25.70 0.29
N LYS A 192 -4.03 26.74 0.68
CA LYS A 192 -3.91 28.08 0.07
C LYS A 192 -2.50 28.65 0.25
N TYR A 193 -1.97 28.63 1.46
CA TYR A 193 -0.63 29.11 1.75
C TYR A 193 0.46 28.37 0.97
N GLY A 194 0.35 27.04 0.88
CA GLY A 194 1.25 26.22 0.07
C GLY A 194 1.19 26.61 -1.42
N ALA A 195 -0.03 26.78 -1.94
CA ALA A 195 -0.23 27.17 -3.34
C ALA A 195 0.40 28.54 -3.66
N GLU A 196 0.29 29.52 -2.76
CA GLU A 196 0.94 30.84 -2.90
C GLU A 196 2.48 30.73 -2.96
N LYS A 197 3.05 29.69 -2.38
CA LYS A 197 4.49 29.39 -2.38
C LYS A 197 4.94 28.37 -3.42
N GLY A 198 4.01 27.87 -4.25
CA GLY A 198 4.30 26.84 -5.22
C GLY A 198 4.50 25.43 -4.65
N VAL A 199 4.04 25.20 -3.42
CA VAL A 199 4.16 23.91 -2.71
C VAL A 199 2.78 23.27 -2.57
N GLY A 200 2.60 22.08 -3.13
CA GLY A 200 1.36 21.31 -3.00
C GLY A 200 1.28 20.54 -1.69
N LEU A 201 0.07 20.30 -1.19
CA LEU A 201 -0.15 19.48 -0.01
C LEU A 201 -0.62 18.08 -0.39
N TYR A 202 -0.12 17.11 0.37
CA TYR A 202 -0.62 15.74 0.46
C TYR A 202 -1.20 15.53 1.85
N LEU A 203 -2.29 14.78 1.93
CA LEU A 203 -2.92 14.44 3.21
C LEU A 203 -2.84 12.93 3.46
N TRP A 204 -2.65 12.57 4.71
CA TRP A 204 -2.61 11.21 5.17
C TRP A 204 -4.00 10.69 5.53
N TYR A 205 -4.28 9.42 5.24
CA TYR A 205 -5.50 8.73 5.64
C TYR A 205 -5.20 7.30 6.09
N ASN A 206 -5.92 6.84 7.10
CA ASN A 206 -5.98 5.42 7.41
C ASN A 206 -6.80 4.72 6.30
N SER A 207 -6.29 3.61 5.76
CA SER A 207 -6.97 2.84 4.71
C SER A 207 -8.32 2.30 5.17
N ASN A 208 -8.44 2.05 6.46
CA ASN A 208 -9.55 1.35 7.09
C ASN A 208 -10.28 2.24 8.11
N GLY A 209 -11.43 1.75 8.51
CA GLY A 209 -12.15 2.25 9.67
C GLY A 209 -11.79 1.45 10.92
N TYR A 210 -12.59 0.43 11.20
CA TYR A 210 -12.47 -0.39 12.41
C TYR A 210 -11.72 -1.71 12.20
N TRP A 211 -11.21 -1.95 11.00
CA TRP A 211 -10.61 -3.20 10.59
C TRP A 211 -9.18 -3.41 11.09
N ASN A 212 -8.52 -2.36 11.52
CA ASN A 212 -7.21 -2.42 12.15
C ASN A 212 -7.19 -1.68 13.49
N ASP A 213 -6.16 -1.94 14.30
CA ASP A 213 -6.01 -1.37 15.64
C ASP A 213 -5.24 -0.06 15.66
N ALA A 214 -4.81 0.45 14.50
CA ALA A 214 -4.11 1.72 14.41
C ALA A 214 -5.05 2.87 14.79
N PRO A 215 -4.72 3.66 15.83
CA PRO A 215 -5.60 4.70 16.31
C PRO A 215 -5.60 5.97 15.46
N GLN A 216 -4.62 6.12 14.58
CA GLN A 216 -4.43 7.34 13.81
C GLN A 216 -5.60 7.58 12.86
N SER A 217 -6.11 8.82 12.90
CA SER A 217 -7.17 9.33 12.02
C SER A 217 -6.60 10.25 10.92
N PRO A 218 -7.36 10.57 9.86
CA PRO A 218 -8.77 10.22 9.61
C PRO A 218 -9.01 8.73 9.34
N ARG A 219 -10.09 8.20 9.92
CA ARG A 219 -10.52 6.79 9.79
C ARG A 219 -11.95 6.71 9.29
N GLY A 220 -12.33 5.56 8.71
CA GLY A 220 -13.69 5.33 8.24
C GLY A 220 -14.08 6.18 7.03
N ILE A 221 -13.10 6.64 6.27
CA ILE A 221 -13.30 7.43 5.05
C ILE A 221 -12.91 6.61 3.83
N MET A 222 -11.68 6.06 3.82
CA MET A 222 -11.13 5.39 2.65
C MET A 222 -11.78 4.03 2.38
N ASP A 223 -12.25 3.34 3.39
CA ASP A 223 -13.00 2.07 3.32
C ASP A 223 -14.48 2.23 2.92
N ASN A 224 -15.02 3.43 2.91
CA ASN A 224 -16.40 3.72 2.55
C ASN A 224 -16.47 4.52 1.25
N ALA A 225 -17.04 3.93 0.19
CA ALA A 225 -17.09 4.55 -1.13
C ALA A 225 -17.81 5.92 -1.17
N ILE A 226 -18.84 6.12 -0.35
CA ILE A 226 -19.60 7.38 -0.28
C ILE A 226 -18.77 8.44 0.43
N ALA A 227 -18.21 8.09 1.60
CA ALA A 227 -17.36 8.99 2.39
C ALA A 227 -16.11 9.37 1.59
N ARG A 228 -15.42 8.38 1.01
CA ARG A 228 -14.25 8.59 0.16
C ARG A 228 -14.53 9.55 -1.01
N ARG A 229 -15.65 9.36 -1.72
CA ARG A 229 -16.02 10.26 -2.83
C ARG A 229 -16.29 11.69 -2.38
N LYS A 230 -16.93 11.87 -1.24
CA LYS A 230 -17.16 13.19 -0.64
C LYS A 230 -15.85 13.86 -0.27
N GLU A 231 -14.97 13.12 0.36
CA GLU A 231 -13.65 13.58 0.79
C GLU A 231 -12.77 13.97 -0.40
N MET A 232 -12.72 13.15 -1.45
CA MET A 232 -11.98 13.45 -2.67
C MET A 232 -12.46 14.76 -3.35
N LYS A 233 -13.77 14.99 -3.35
CA LYS A 233 -14.33 16.24 -3.88
C LYS A 233 -13.93 17.47 -3.06
N TRP A 234 -13.94 17.34 -1.72
CA TRP A 234 -13.45 18.39 -0.84
C TRP A 234 -11.97 18.67 -1.09
N MET A 235 -11.13 17.66 -1.10
CA MET A 235 -9.69 17.80 -1.37
C MET A 235 -9.44 18.49 -2.72
N GLN A 236 -10.16 18.07 -3.75
CA GLN A 236 -10.08 18.72 -5.06
C GLN A 236 -10.47 20.19 -5.02
N SER A 237 -11.53 20.56 -4.28
CA SER A 237 -12.01 21.94 -4.19
C SER A 237 -11.03 22.89 -3.51
N ILE A 238 -10.19 22.39 -2.62
CA ILE A 238 -9.16 23.16 -1.91
C ILE A 238 -7.74 23.00 -2.47
N GLY A 239 -7.58 22.25 -3.57
CA GLY A 239 -6.32 22.11 -4.29
C GLY A 239 -5.31 21.15 -3.65
N ILE A 240 -5.77 20.14 -2.90
CA ILE A 240 -4.90 19.07 -2.43
C ILE A 240 -4.38 18.28 -3.61
N ARG A 241 -3.08 18.02 -3.64
CA ARG A 241 -2.39 17.36 -4.76
C ARG A 241 -2.41 15.84 -4.72
N GLY A 242 -2.50 15.26 -3.55
CA GLY A 242 -2.50 13.82 -3.40
C GLY A 242 -2.74 13.34 -1.97
N ILE A 243 -2.72 12.04 -1.82
CA ILE A 243 -2.93 11.38 -0.53
C ILE A 243 -1.86 10.32 -0.27
N LYS A 244 -1.57 10.10 1.00
CA LYS A 244 -0.93 8.90 1.53
C LYS A 244 -2.01 8.07 2.20
N VAL A 245 -2.20 6.84 1.77
CA VAL A 245 -3.11 5.89 2.42
C VAL A 245 -2.28 4.80 3.09
N ASP A 246 -2.50 4.60 4.37
CA ASP A 246 -1.64 3.80 5.24
C ASP A 246 -2.43 2.73 6.02
N PHE A 247 -1.72 1.83 6.71
CA PHE A 247 -2.27 0.79 7.58
C PHE A 247 -3.18 -0.24 6.89
N PHE A 248 -2.81 -0.69 5.71
CA PHE A 248 -3.47 -1.83 5.09
C PHE A 248 -3.22 -3.09 5.92
N GLY A 249 -4.24 -3.58 6.59
CA GLY A 249 -4.13 -4.57 7.66
C GLY A 249 -4.46 -6.00 7.29
N GLY A 250 -4.48 -6.39 6.04
CA GLY A 250 -4.81 -7.76 5.65
C GLY A 250 -5.10 -7.90 4.17
N ASP A 251 -5.44 -9.11 3.75
CA ASP A 251 -5.73 -9.43 2.35
C ASP A 251 -7.19 -9.79 2.10
N LYS A 252 -8.05 -9.67 3.10
CA LYS A 252 -9.48 -9.92 2.90
C LYS A 252 -10.07 -8.93 1.90
N GLN A 253 -11.17 -9.29 1.27
CA GLN A 253 -11.83 -8.46 0.26
C GLN A 253 -12.10 -7.03 0.72
N VAL A 254 -12.42 -6.84 1.99
CA VAL A 254 -12.67 -5.51 2.54
C VAL A 254 -11.47 -4.55 2.42
N THR A 255 -10.25 -5.07 2.34
CA THR A 255 -9.04 -4.27 2.11
C THR A 255 -8.89 -3.87 0.66
N MET A 256 -9.45 -4.66 -0.26
CA MET A 256 -9.36 -4.42 -1.71
C MET A 256 -10.42 -3.42 -2.21
N GLN A 257 -11.46 -3.16 -1.42
CA GLN A 257 -12.53 -2.20 -1.74
C GLN A 257 -12.12 -0.75 -1.51
#